data_384761bb8336be734d4442c303b1fb54
#
_entry.id   384761bb8336be734d4442c303b1fb54
#
_cell.length_a   1.000
_cell.length_b   1.000
_cell.length_c   1.000
_cell.angle_alpha   90.00
_cell.angle_beta   90.00
_cell.angle_gamma   90.00
#
_symmetry.space_group_name_H-M   'P 1'
#
loop_
_entity.id
_entity.type
_entity.pdbx_description
1 polymer ?
#
loop_
_entity_poly.entity_id
_entity_poly.type
_entity_poly.pdbx_seq_one_letter_code
_entity_poly.pdbx_strand_id
1 'polypeptide(L)'
;MVTPFSQFINEPFFLPDWEVKHLLIGTFNPEKISEGGVSVNYYYGRQKNQTWKLLSNIFCCDLNPKSEDFFFLLKKNKIACIDMITQLKVSENKIDKIIGKGFKDTEIINGTVERIYNTIAVQKLINENVGVKTYSTWGKGPDLKEWKEETEKIGKLIALVSP
;
A
#
# COMPACT_ATOMS: atom_id res chain seq x y z
N MET A 1 -16.09 -12.77 13.35
CA MET A 1 -15.51 -11.98 12.26
C MET A 1 -14.33 -11.20 12.82
N VAL A 2 -13.20 -11.21 12.13
CA VAL A 2 -11.98 -10.47 12.50
C VAL A 2 -11.81 -9.32 11.51
N THR A 3 -11.36 -8.17 11.99
CA THR A 3 -11.27 -6.95 11.18
C THR A 3 -9.84 -6.39 11.18
N PRO A 4 -8.89 -7.00 10.42
CA PRO A 4 -7.54 -6.47 10.32
C PRO A 4 -7.51 -5.11 9.64
N PHE A 5 -6.68 -4.22 10.17
CA PHE A 5 -6.41 -2.90 9.61
C PHE A 5 -5.08 -2.88 8.86
N SER A 6 -4.90 -1.93 7.96
CA SER A 6 -3.59 -1.62 7.41
C SER A 6 -2.71 -1.03 8.52
N GLN A 7 -1.53 -1.64 8.74
CA GLN A 7 -0.67 -1.30 9.87
C GLN A 7 0.02 0.06 9.75
N PHE A 8 0.09 0.62 8.55
CA PHE A 8 0.83 1.87 8.28
C PHE A 8 -0.05 3.10 8.14
N ILE A 9 -1.34 2.99 8.47
CA ILE A 9 -2.33 4.07 8.29
C ILE A 9 -1.96 5.38 9.03
N ASN A 10 -1.20 5.29 10.11
CA ASN A 10 -0.78 6.43 10.92
C ASN A 10 0.68 6.84 10.68
N GLU A 11 1.37 6.20 9.74
CA GLU A 11 2.76 6.54 9.45
C GLU A 11 2.86 7.86 8.67
N PRO A 12 3.95 8.64 8.88
CA PRO A 12 4.12 9.94 8.22
C PRO A 12 4.06 9.89 6.70
N PHE A 13 4.53 8.82 6.07
CA PHE A 13 4.49 8.66 4.62
C PHE A 13 3.11 8.28 4.08
N PHE A 14 2.21 7.80 4.94
CA PHE A 14 0.82 7.49 4.61
C PHE A 14 -0.05 8.76 4.67
N LEU A 15 0.21 9.62 5.64
CA LEU A 15 -0.44 10.93 5.80
C LEU A 15 0.65 12.02 5.87
N PRO A 16 1.32 12.32 4.72
CA PRO A 16 2.48 13.21 4.72
C PRO A 16 2.10 14.66 5.03
N ASP A 17 3.01 15.35 5.75
CA ASP A 17 2.97 16.78 6.00
C ASP A 17 3.75 17.59 4.95
N TRP A 18 4.13 16.96 3.83
CA TRP A 18 4.89 17.57 2.74
C TRP A 18 4.16 17.51 1.41
N GLU A 19 4.55 18.36 0.47
CA GLU A 19 4.09 18.30 -0.92
C GLU A 19 4.47 16.95 -1.54
N VAL A 20 3.49 16.25 -2.13
CA VAL A 20 3.69 14.95 -2.76
C VAL A 20 3.80 15.11 -4.28
N LYS A 21 4.88 14.57 -4.86
CA LYS A 21 5.04 14.48 -6.32
C LYS A 21 4.92 13.04 -6.84
N HIS A 22 5.17 12.07 -5.96
CA HIS A 22 5.14 10.65 -6.27
C HIS A 22 4.31 9.92 -5.20
N LEU A 23 3.12 9.46 -5.57
CA LEU A 23 2.23 8.72 -4.69
C LEU A 23 2.21 7.24 -5.09
N LEU A 24 2.75 6.38 -4.25
CA LEU A 24 2.70 4.93 -4.41
C LEU A 24 1.45 4.40 -3.72
N ILE A 25 0.62 3.71 -4.49
CA ILE A 25 -0.64 3.16 -3.98
C ILE A 25 -0.52 1.64 -3.93
N GLY A 26 -0.61 1.09 -2.72
CA GLY A 26 -0.62 -0.35 -2.45
C GLY A 26 -2.03 -0.91 -2.34
N THR A 27 -2.12 -2.21 -2.11
CA THR A 27 -3.40 -2.89 -1.87
C THR A 27 -3.79 -2.83 -0.41
N PHE A 28 -3.01 -3.52 0.43
CA PHE A 28 -3.27 -3.66 1.86
C PHE A 28 -2.03 -4.22 2.57
N ASN A 29 -1.66 -3.66 3.69
CA ASN A 29 -0.59 -4.14 4.56
C ASN A 29 -1.17 -4.51 5.93
N PRO A 30 -1.53 -5.79 6.15
CA PRO A 30 -2.19 -6.19 7.38
C PRO A 30 -1.28 -6.07 8.59
N GLU A 31 -1.83 -5.62 9.70
CA GLU A 31 -1.19 -5.75 11.01
C GLU A 31 -1.09 -7.24 11.41
N LYS A 32 -0.12 -7.55 12.27
CA LYS A 32 0.01 -8.88 12.84
C LYS A 32 -1.04 -9.06 13.93
N ILE A 33 -2.00 -9.97 13.72
CA ILE A 33 -3.04 -10.27 14.71
C ILE A 33 -2.73 -11.54 15.51
N SER A 34 -1.90 -12.46 15.00
CA SER A 34 -1.61 -13.74 15.65
C SER A 34 -0.14 -14.12 15.62
N GLU A 35 0.28 -15.00 16.53
CA GLU A 35 1.59 -15.66 16.47
C GLU A 35 1.79 -16.36 15.13
N GLY A 36 2.90 -16.06 14.45
CA GLY A 36 3.18 -16.59 13.13
C GLY A 36 2.53 -15.87 11.97
N GLY A 37 1.74 -14.81 12.22
CA GLY A 37 1.21 -13.92 11.18
C GLY A 37 2.32 -13.21 10.40
N VAL A 38 2.01 -12.85 9.16
CA VAL A 38 2.92 -12.05 8.31
C VAL A 38 2.91 -10.61 8.83
N SER A 39 3.99 -10.21 9.46
CA SER A 39 4.24 -8.84 9.85
C SER A 39 5.49 -8.35 9.14
N VAL A 40 5.44 -7.14 8.64
CA VAL A 40 6.60 -6.44 8.10
C VAL A 40 6.84 -5.18 8.92
N ASN A 41 8.10 -4.80 9.11
CA ASN A 41 8.47 -3.68 9.97
C ASN A 41 8.35 -2.34 9.25
N TYR A 42 8.10 -2.34 7.95
CA TYR A 42 8.00 -1.14 7.12
C TYR A 42 7.18 -1.41 5.85
N TYR A 43 6.68 -0.37 5.24
CA TYR A 43 5.90 -0.42 4.01
C TYR A 43 6.69 -1.10 2.88
N TYR A 44 6.08 -2.04 2.16
CA TYR A 44 6.77 -2.93 1.20
C TYR A 44 7.94 -3.74 1.79
N GLY A 45 7.89 -4.05 3.08
CA GLY A 45 8.99 -4.71 3.81
C GLY A 45 9.13 -6.21 3.62
N ARG A 46 8.32 -6.84 2.75
CA ARG A 46 8.45 -8.28 2.48
C ARG A 46 9.76 -8.60 1.79
N GLN A 47 10.39 -9.70 2.18
CA GLN A 47 11.73 -10.10 1.74
C GLN A 47 11.93 -10.09 0.21
N LYS A 48 10.90 -10.46 -0.55
CA LYS A 48 10.95 -10.49 -2.03
C LYS A 48 10.57 -9.16 -2.69
N ASN A 49 10.14 -8.17 -1.91
CA ASN A 49 9.73 -6.89 -2.46
C ASN A 49 10.96 -6.05 -2.83
N GLN A 50 11.01 -5.56 -4.05
CA GLN A 50 12.12 -4.78 -4.58
C GLN A 50 11.81 -3.27 -4.71
N THR A 51 10.65 -2.83 -4.19
CA THR A 51 10.17 -1.45 -4.38
C THR A 51 11.20 -0.41 -3.94
N TRP A 52 11.73 -0.54 -2.73
CA TRP A 52 12.71 0.43 -2.20
C TRP A 52 14.02 0.41 -2.97
N LYS A 53 14.50 -0.75 -3.39
CA LYS A 53 15.71 -0.87 -4.22
C LYS A 53 15.51 -0.21 -5.61
N LEU A 54 14.36 -0.42 -6.20
CA LEU A 54 14.00 0.21 -7.49
C LEU A 54 13.93 1.73 -7.35
N LEU A 55 13.25 2.23 -6.31
CA LEU A 55 13.14 3.66 -6.05
C LEU A 55 14.49 4.29 -5.71
N SER A 56 15.35 3.60 -4.95
CA SER A 56 16.71 4.05 -4.68
C SER A 56 17.50 4.31 -5.98
N ASN A 57 17.36 3.40 -6.94
CA ASN A 57 18.00 3.56 -8.25
C ASN A 57 17.42 4.75 -9.05
N ILE A 58 16.09 4.89 -9.03
CA ILE A 58 15.40 5.99 -9.74
C ILE A 58 15.75 7.35 -9.17
N PHE A 59 15.80 7.46 -7.85
CA PHE A 59 16.07 8.72 -7.16
C PHE A 59 17.56 8.95 -6.86
N CYS A 60 18.43 8.02 -7.28
CA CYS A 60 19.89 8.09 -7.04
C CYS A 60 20.23 8.34 -5.55
N CYS A 61 19.50 7.71 -4.64
CA CYS A 61 19.72 7.78 -3.20
C CYS A 61 19.34 6.45 -2.52
N ASP A 62 19.92 6.15 -1.37
CA ASP A 62 19.62 4.93 -0.62
C ASP A 62 18.33 5.10 0.21
N LEU A 63 17.19 4.69 -0.36
CA LEU A 63 15.90 4.62 0.31
C LEU A 63 15.80 3.34 1.16
N ASN A 64 16.61 3.24 2.19
CA ASN A 64 16.58 2.11 3.11
C ASN A 64 15.59 2.36 4.26
N PRO A 65 14.47 1.62 4.33
CA PRO A 65 13.45 1.81 5.37
C PRO A 65 13.93 1.54 6.80
N LYS A 66 15.09 0.91 6.95
CA LYS A 66 15.72 0.64 8.26
C LYS A 66 16.67 1.76 8.70
N SER A 67 16.93 2.75 7.83
CA SER A 67 17.77 3.88 8.18
C SER A 67 16.99 4.95 8.92
N GLU A 68 17.66 5.69 9.80
CA GLU A 68 17.08 6.82 10.51
C GLU A 68 16.68 7.96 9.57
N ASP A 69 17.34 8.05 8.41
CA ASP A 69 17.08 9.08 7.40
C ASP A 69 15.91 8.74 6.44
N PHE A 70 15.28 7.59 6.60
CA PHE A 70 14.27 7.12 5.63
C PHE A 70 13.16 8.13 5.38
N PHE A 71 12.55 8.65 6.44
CA PHE A 71 11.47 9.64 6.29
C PHE A 71 11.98 10.97 5.72
N PHE A 72 13.17 11.40 6.09
CA PHE A 72 13.79 12.57 5.50
C PHE A 72 13.98 12.40 3.99
N LEU A 73 14.44 11.24 3.55
CA LEU A 73 14.63 10.94 2.12
C LEU A 73 13.29 10.86 1.37
N LEU A 74 12.23 10.29 1.97
CA LEU A 74 10.89 10.33 1.38
C LEU A 74 10.39 11.77 1.20
N LYS A 75 10.51 12.58 2.23
CA LYS A 75 10.15 14.00 2.20
C LYS A 75 10.97 14.78 1.17
N LYS A 76 12.29 14.61 1.15
CA LYS A 76 13.19 15.21 0.17
C LYS A 76 12.83 14.87 -1.26
N ASN A 77 12.48 13.61 -1.53
CA ASN A 77 12.09 13.13 -2.85
C ASN A 77 10.57 13.26 -3.12
N LYS A 78 9.82 13.86 -2.18
CA LYS A 78 8.36 14.11 -2.29
C LYS A 78 7.55 12.85 -2.57
N ILE A 79 7.94 11.75 -1.91
CA ILE A 79 7.30 10.43 -2.04
C ILE A 79 6.31 10.24 -0.88
N ALA A 80 5.13 9.71 -1.20
CA ALA A 80 4.17 9.19 -0.22
C ALA A 80 3.71 7.78 -0.62
N CYS A 81 3.23 7.03 0.36
CA CYS A 81 2.71 5.68 0.16
C CYS A 81 1.35 5.57 0.86
N ILE A 82 0.37 4.99 0.18
CA ILE A 82 -0.96 4.79 0.73
C ILE A 82 -1.54 3.46 0.24
N ASP A 83 -2.40 2.83 1.04
CA ASP A 83 -3.12 1.63 0.62
C ASP A 83 -4.53 1.97 0.13
N MET A 84 -5.01 1.23 -0.87
CA MET A 84 -6.39 1.31 -1.34
C MET A 84 -7.39 0.75 -0.34
N ILE A 85 -6.96 -0.15 0.52
CA ILE A 85 -7.81 -0.80 1.53
C ILE A 85 -7.27 -0.47 2.90
N THR A 86 -8.12 0.08 3.77
CA THR A 86 -7.78 0.37 5.16
C THR A 86 -8.11 -0.77 6.10
N GLN A 87 -9.19 -1.51 5.80
CA GLN A 87 -9.69 -2.57 6.65
C GLN A 87 -10.34 -3.69 5.85
N LEU A 88 -10.21 -4.90 6.34
CA LEU A 88 -10.92 -6.08 5.81
C LEU A 88 -11.84 -6.65 6.88
N LYS A 89 -13.01 -7.18 6.46
CA LYS A 89 -13.83 -8.02 7.33
C LYS A 89 -13.72 -9.47 6.84
N VAL A 90 -13.15 -10.31 7.67
CA VAL A 90 -12.78 -11.68 7.31
C VAL A 90 -13.38 -12.66 8.31
N SER A 91 -13.88 -13.79 7.83
CA SER A 91 -14.26 -14.89 8.71
C SER A 91 -13.02 -15.51 9.37
N GLU A 92 -13.15 -15.96 10.61
CA GLU A 92 -12.03 -16.51 11.41
C GLU A 92 -11.29 -17.64 10.72
N ASN A 93 -12.01 -18.49 9.99
CA ASN A 93 -11.42 -19.62 9.25
C ASN A 93 -10.60 -19.21 8.01
N LYS A 94 -10.65 -17.94 7.61
CA LYS A 94 -9.88 -17.41 6.48
C LYS A 94 -8.76 -16.45 6.90
N ILE A 95 -8.67 -16.13 8.18
CA ILE A 95 -7.74 -15.11 8.67
C ILE A 95 -6.29 -15.42 8.34
N ASP A 96 -5.87 -16.68 8.40
CA ASP A 96 -4.51 -17.10 8.09
C ASP A 96 -4.11 -16.86 6.63
N LYS A 97 -5.08 -16.78 5.72
CA LYS A 97 -4.83 -16.44 4.30
C LYS A 97 -4.61 -14.95 4.09
N ILE A 98 -5.05 -14.14 5.05
CA ILE A 98 -4.97 -12.68 5.00
C ILE A 98 -3.78 -12.14 5.79
N ILE A 99 -3.51 -12.70 6.99
CA ILE A 99 -2.47 -12.21 7.89
C ILE A 99 -1.51 -13.30 8.37
N GLY A 100 -1.84 -14.58 8.16
CA GLY A 100 -1.06 -15.72 8.60
C GLY A 100 0.07 -16.11 7.65
N LYS A 101 0.69 -17.27 7.90
CA LYS A 101 1.72 -17.87 7.04
C LYS A 101 1.21 -18.15 5.61
N GLY A 102 -0.08 -18.33 5.44
CA GLY A 102 -0.75 -18.55 4.15
C GLY A 102 -1.14 -17.29 3.39
N PHE A 103 -0.66 -16.12 3.81
CA PHE A 103 -0.98 -14.83 3.19
C PHE A 103 -0.77 -14.83 1.67
N LYS A 104 -1.82 -14.41 0.97
CA LYS A 104 -1.81 -14.21 -0.49
C LYS A 104 -2.54 -12.93 -0.84
N ASP A 105 -1.92 -12.07 -1.62
CA ASP A 105 -2.57 -10.85 -2.12
C ASP A 105 -3.86 -11.17 -2.89
N THR A 106 -3.90 -12.31 -3.58
CA THR A 106 -5.10 -12.78 -4.31
C THR A 106 -6.32 -13.01 -3.41
N GLU A 107 -6.14 -13.38 -2.16
CA GLU A 107 -7.25 -13.54 -1.21
C GLU A 107 -7.81 -12.18 -0.78
N ILE A 108 -6.98 -11.14 -0.78
CA ILE A 108 -7.41 -9.77 -0.48
C ILE A 108 -8.19 -9.16 -1.65
N ILE A 109 -7.71 -9.37 -2.87
CA ILE A 109 -8.22 -8.68 -4.06
C ILE A 109 -9.26 -9.48 -4.85
N ASN A 110 -9.26 -10.82 -4.76
CA ASN A 110 -10.22 -11.70 -5.45
C ASN A 110 -11.09 -12.53 -4.49
N GLY A 111 -10.78 -12.54 -3.20
CA GLY A 111 -11.47 -13.33 -2.21
C GLY A 111 -12.84 -12.79 -1.82
N THR A 112 -13.64 -13.63 -1.18
CA THR A 112 -14.94 -13.28 -0.60
C THR A 112 -14.76 -12.56 0.74
N VAL A 113 -14.06 -11.42 0.74
CA VAL A 113 -13.86 -10.57 1.92
C VAL A 113 -14.52 -9.22 1.68
N GLU A 114 -15.12 -8.67 2.71
CA GLU A 114 -15.61 -7.29 2.66
C GLU A 114 -14.45 -6.33 2.85
N ARG A 115 -14.36 -5.31 1.99
CA ARG A 115 -13.26 -4.33 1.96
C ARG A 115 -13.77 -2.96 2.34
N ILE A 116 -13.01 -2.24 3.17
CA ILE A 116 -13.22 -0.83 3.41
C ILE A 116 -12.13 -0.09 2.64
N TYR A 117 -12.55 0.56 1.56
CA TYR A 117 -11.67 1.29 0.67
C TYR A 117 -11.26 2.65 1.22
N ASN A 118 -10.08 3.08 0.84
CA ASN A 118 -9.46 4.33 1.24
C ASN A 118 -9.53 5.39 0.13
N THR A 119 -10.41 5.22 -0.82
CA THR A 119 -10.52 6.03 -2.03
C THR A 119 -10.61 7.53 -1.72
N ILE A 120 -11.36 7.91 -0.68
CA ILE A 120 -11.51 9.32 -0.28
C ILE A 120 -10.17 9.93 0.14
N ALA A 121 -9.37 9.23 0.95
CA ALA A 121 -8.07 9.74 1.37
C ALA A 121 -7.07 9.78 0.21
N VAL A 122 -7.11 8.80 -0.69
CA VAL A 122 -6.30 8.79 -1.92
C VAL A 122 -6.65 9.99 -2.80
N GLN A 123 -7.94 10.22 -3.05
CA GLN A 123 -8.42 11.38 -3.82
C GLN A 123 -8.01 12.71 -3.18
N LYS A 124 -8.11 12.80 -1.84
CA LYS A 124 -7.68 14.00 -1.11
C LYS A 124 -6.21 14.29 -1.37
N LEU A 125 -5.32 13.30 -1.21
CA LEU A 125 -3.89 13.47 -1.49
C LEU A 125 -3.63 13.89 -2.94
N ILE A 126 -4.34 13.33 -3.90
CA ILE A 126 -4.21 13.70 -5.31
C ILE A 126 -4.64 15.15 -5.54
N ASN A 127 -5.77 15.55 -4.99
CA ASN A 127 -6.34 16.89 -5.19
C ASN A 127 -5.52 17.98 -4.49
N GLU A 128 -4.95 17.69 -3.33
CA GLU A 128 -4.09 18.61 -2.58
C GLU A 128 -2.68 18.75 -3.19
N ASN A 129 -2.29 17.85 -4.08
CA ASN A 129 -0.95 17.81 -4.68
C ASN A 129 -1.02 17.90 -6.20
N VAL A 130 -1.18 19.10 -6.73
CA VAL A 130 -1.30 19.35 -8.17
C VAL A 130 -0.12 18.77 -8.95
N GLY A 131 -0.41 17.98 -9.97
CA GLY A 131 0.59 17.35 -10.80
C GLY A 131 1.29 16.13 -10.18
N VAL A 132 0.75 15.59 -9.07
CA VAL A 132 1.23 14.33 -8.48
C VAL A 132 1.15 13.19 -9.49
N LYS A 133 2.21 12.39 -9.57
CA LYS A 133 2.22 11.13 -10.32
C LYS A 133 1.80 9.99 -9.41
N THR A 134 0.76 9.27 -9.80
CA THR A 134 0.19 8.18 -9.04
C THR A 134 0.58 6.84 -9.62
N TYR A 135 1.11 5.96 -8.78
CA TYR A 135 1.65 4.67 -9.18
C TYR A 135 0.92 3.55 -8.46
N SER A 136 0.42 2.56 -9.22
CA SER A 136 -0.13 1.33 -8.65
C SER A 136 0.93 0.24 -8.53
N THR A 137 0.93 -0.50 -7.44
CA THR A 137 1.90 -1.57 -7.18
C THR A 137 1.33 -2.98 -7.44
N TRP A 138 0.11 -3.08 -7.94
CA TRP A 138 -0.60 -4.34 -8.18
C TRP A 138 -0.64 -4.80 -9.65
N GLY A 139 0.20 -4.24 -10.51
CA GLY A 139 0.29 -4.61 -11.92
C GLY A 139 -1.02 -4.36 -12.69
N LYS A 140 -1.54 -5.38 -13.39
CA LYS A 140 -2.81 -5.28 -14.16
C LYS A 140 -4.05 -5.16 -13.28
N GLY A 141 -3.90 -5.36 -11.98
CA GLY A 141 -4.99 -5.33 -11.03
C GLY A 141 -5.90 -6.57 -11.10
N PRO A 142 -6.76 -6.75 -10.11
CA PRO A 142 -7.72 -7.83 -10.05
C PRO A 142 -8.90 -7.62 -11.01
N ASP A 143 -9.47 -8.70 -11.48
CA ASP A 143 -10.71 -8.67 -12.25
C ASP A 143 -11.93 -8.68 -11.30
N LEU A 144 -11.98 -7.68 -10.42
CA LEU A 144 -13.04 -7.48 -9.44
C LEU A 144 -13.74 -6.16 -9.76
N LYS A 145 -15.05 -6.19 -10.00
CA LYS A 145 -15.85 -5.02 -10.38
C LYS A 145 -15.69 -3.87 -9.37
N GLU A 146 -15.88 -4.17 -8.09
CA GLU A 146 -15.75 -3.21 -7.00
C GLU A 146 -14.35 -2.53 -6.99
N TRP A 147 -13.28 -3.31 -7.21
CA TRP A 147 -11.93 -2.78 -7.29
C TRP A 147 -11.75 -1.82 -8.46
N LYS A 148 -12.30 -2.18 -9.62
CA LYS A 148 -12.27 -1.32 -10.82
C LYS A 148 -13.00 0.00 -10.56
N GLU A 149 -14.21 -0.07 -10.01
CA GLU A 149 -15.00 1.11 -9.65
C GLU A 149 -14.26 2.03 -8.67
N GLU A 150 -13.60 1.47 -7.65
CA GLU A 150 -12.84 2.25 -6.69
C GLU A 150 -11.55 2.84 -7.28
N THR A 151 -10.85 2.11 -8.15
CA THR A 151 -9.65 2.62 -8.82
C THR A 151 -9.98 3.66 -9.89
N GLU A 152 -11.10 3.56 -10.59
CA GLU A 152 -11.57 4.56 -11.54
C GLU A 152 -11.83 5.93 -10.88
N LYS A 153 -12.30 5.94 -9.63
CA LYS A 153 -12.53 7.17 -8.86
C LYS A 153 -11.25 7.97 -8.58
N ILE A 154 -10.10 7.32 -8.51
CA ILE A 154 -8.81 7.98 -8.26
C ILE A 154 -8.09 8.42 -9.53
N GLY A 155 -8.61 8.05 -10.71
CA GLY A 155 -8.12 8.51 -12.01
C GLY A 155 -6.97 7.67 -12.57
N LYS A 156 -6.13 8.30 -13.39
CA LYS A 156 -5.08 7.58 -14.14
C LYS A 156 -3.94 7.14 -13.23
N LEU A 157 -3.68 5.83 -13.24
CA LEU A 157 -2.56 5.20 -12.52
C LEU A 157 -1.46 4.75 -13.50
N ILE A 158 -0.23 4.89 -13.07
CA ILE A 158 0.95 4.34 -13.74
C ILE A 158 1.26 3.00 -13.07
N ALA A 159 1.10 1.89 -13.78
CA ALA A 159 1.43 0.59 -13.23
C ALA A 159 2.95 0.46 -13.03
N LEU A 160 3.37 0.20 -11.78
CA LEU A 160 4.73 -0.23 -11.50
C LEU A 160 4.80 -1.72 -11.79
N VAL A 161 5.38 -2.05 -12.94
CA VAL A 161 5.63 -3.45 -13.31
C VAL A 161 6.97 -3.83 -12.70
N SER A 162 6.97 -4.88 -11.86
CA SER A 162 8.23 -5.52 -11.46
C SER A 162 8.90 -6.10 -12.71
N PRO A 163 10.17 -5.82 -12.94
CA PRO A 163 10.92 -6.45 -14.02
C PRO A 163 11.01 -7.96 -13.85
#